data_9526b06d501e3466db91bb0e6e0d553c
#
_entry.id   9526b06d501e3466db91bb0e6e0d553c
#
_cell.length_a   1.000
_cell.length_b   1.000
_cell.length_c   1.000
_cell.angle_alpha   90.00
_cell.angle_beta   90.00
_cell.angle_gamma   90.00
#
_symmetry.space_group_name_H-M   'P 1'
#
loop_
_entity.id
_entity.type
_entity.pdbx_description
1 polymer ?
#
loop_
_entity_poly.entity_id
_entity_poly.type
_entity_poly.pdbx_seq_one_letter_code
_entity_poly.pdbx_strand_id
1 'polypeptide(L)'
;MLKMRIQILKNGGIIGEDVAEFMNKVIDMMAADYPQIGMDPAAMFTTHLAMALERIKKGEIVEALDAEIFAEVLEAPEYPMAVQFREKMLSFCPVEFPESEAQFIAMHICNMLAAQ
;
A
#
# COMPACT_ATOMS: atom_id res chain seq x y z
N MET A 1 -12.73 7.31 8.85
CA MET A 1 -11.41 7.88 9.20
C MET A 1 -10.41 7.77 8.06
N LEU A 2 -10.11 6.55 7.59
CA LEU A 2 -9.15 6.40 6.49
C LEU A 2 -9.62 7.05 5.19
N LYS A 3 -10.88 6.87 4.85
CA LYS A 3 -11.44 7.49 3.64
C LYS A 3 -11.44 9.01 3.71
N MET A 4 -11.59 9.57 4.91
CA MET A 4 -11.50 11.00 5.12
C MET A 4 -10.09 11.51 4.82
N ARG A 5 -9.05 10.77 5.23
CA ARG A 5 -7.66 11.13 4.91
C ARG A 5 -7.43 11.13 3.40
N ILE A 6 -7.99 10.14 2.69
CA ILE A 6 -7.89 10.07 1.23
C ILE A 6 -8.60 11.28 0.60
N GLN A 7 -9.76 11.65 1.11
CA GLN A 7 -10.49 12.82 0.60
C GLN A 7 -9.69 14.11 0.80
N ILE A 8 -9.02 14.25 1.94
CA ILE A 8 -8.17 15.41 2.22
C ILE A 8 -7.00 15.48 1.23
N LEU A 9 -6.35 14.35 0.96
CA LEU A 9 -5.24 14.30 -0.01
C LEU A 9 -5.72 14.64 -1.41
N LYS A 10 -6.89 14.16 -1.79
CA LYS A 10 -7.49 14.48 -3.09
C LYS A 10 -7.83 15.97 -3.19
N ASN A 11 -8.47 16.51 -2.18
CA ASN A 11 -8.88 17.93 -2.16
C ASN A 11 -7.66 18.87 -2.19
N GLY A 12 -6.57 18.46 -1.58
CA GLY A 12 -5.31 19.22 -1.59
C GLY A 12 -4.50 19.08 -2.87
N GLY A 13 -4.98 18.28 -3.82
CA GLY A 13 -4.25 18.07 -5.07
C GLY A 13 -3.02 17.18 -4.94
N ILE A 14 -2.86 16.48 -3.81
CA ILE A 14 -1.72 15.60 -3.57
C ILE A 14 -1.89 14.28 -4.33
N ILE A 15 -3.13 13.78 -4.43
CA ILE A 15 -3.46 12.61 -5.23
C ILE A 15 -4.59 12.92 -6.20
N GLY A 16 -4.62 12.21 -7.33
CA GLY A 16 -5.67 12.34 -8.32
C GLY A 16 -6.91 11.54 -7.94
N GLU A 17 -7.98 11.74 -8.73
CA GLU A 17 -9.25 11.04 -8.50
C GLU A 17 -9.14 9.53 -8.67
N ASP A 18 -8.36 9.09 -9.67
CA ASP A 18 -8.14 7.66 -9.93
C ASP A 18 -7.45 6.97 -8.75
N VAL A 19 -6.44 7.62 -8.17
CA VAL A 19 -5.75 7.11 -6.98
C VAL A 19 -6.70 7.09 -5.79
N ALA A 20 -7.50 8.15 -5.62
CA ALA A 20 -8.45 8.23 -4.52
C ALA A 20 -9.49 7.09 -4.59
N GLU A 21 -10.03 6.81 -5.77
CA GLU A 21 -10.98 5.72 -5.96
C GLU A 21 -10.35 4.37 -5.64
N PHE A 22 -9.14 4.14 -6.14
CA PHE A 22 -8.41 2.92 -5.84
C PHE A 22 -8.18 2.75 -4.34
N MET A 23 -7.73 3.82 -3.67
CA MET A 23 -7.47 3.78 -2.23
C MET A 23 -8.73 3.47 -1.42
N ASN A 24 -9.87 4.01 -1.83
CA ASN A 24 -11.13 3.70 -1.15
C ASN A 24 -11.48 2.21 -1.26
N LYS A 25 -11.21 1.59 -2.41
CA LYS A 25 -11.41 0.15 -2.58
C LYS A 25 -10.45 -0.65 -1.72
N VAL A 26 -9.19 -0.22 -1.62
CA VAL A 26 -8.20 -0.87 -0.76
C VAL A 26 -8.63 -0.79 0.70
N ILE A 27 -9.13 0.36 1.14
CA ILE A 27 -9.61 0.54 2.52
C ILE A 27 -10.78 -0.41 2.81
N ASP A 28 -11.72 -0.54 1.88
CA ASP A 28 -12.84 -1.48 2.03
C ASP A 28 -12.34 -2.92 2.11
N MET A 29 -11.34 -3.27 1.29
CA MET A 29 -10.75 -4.60 1.29
C MET A 29 -10.04 -4.90 2.61
N MET A 30 -9.33 -3.92 3.16
CA MET A 30 -8.68 -4.05 4.47
C MET A 30 -9.71 -4.28 5.57
N ALA A 31 -10.80 -3.53 5.55
CA ALA A 31 -11.85 -3.67 6.56
C ALA A 31 -12.52 -5.04 6.49
N ALA A 32 -12.66 -5.59 5.29
CA ALA A 32 -13.27 -6.91 5.10
C ALA A 32 -12.33 -8.04 5.47
N ASP A 33 -11.06 -7.96 5.04
CA ASP A 33 -10.10 -9.06 5.21
C ASP A 33 -9.35 -9.01 6.54
N TYR A 34 -9.11 -7.80 7.07
CA TYR A 34 -8.32 -7.61 8.30
C TYR A 34 -8.95 -6.58 9.21
N PRO A 35 -10.18 -6.85 9.72
CA PRO A 35 -10.91 -5.85 10.52
C PRO A 35 -10.24 -5.49 11.85
N GLN A 36 -9.28 -6.30 12.30
CA GLN A 36 -8.59 -6.09 13.57
C GLN A 36 -7.39 -5.15 13.48
N ILE A 37 -7.00 -4.71 12.27
CA ILE A 37 -5.84 -3.82 12.13
C ILE A 37 -6.15 -2.47 12.77
N GLY A 38 -5.21 -1.97 13.59
CA GLY A 38 -5.34 -0.68 14.25
C GLY A 38 -5.30 0.48 13.27
N MET A 39 -5.84 1.63 13.72
CA MET A 39 -5.93 2.82 12.88
C MET A 39 -4.55 3.34 12.47
N ASP A 40 -3.58 3.38 13.39
CA ASP A 40 -2.26 3.95 13.08
C ASP A 40 -1.49 3.15 12.01
N PRO A 41 -1.36 1.82 12.12
CA PRO A 41 -0.74 1.04 11.05
C PRO A 41 -1.48 1.14 9.73
N ALA A 42 -2.82 1.13 9.77
CA ALA A 42 -3.63 1.25 8.55
C ALA A 42 -3.44 2.61 7.89
N ALA A 43 -3.41 3.69 8.68
CA ALA A 43 -3.20 5.04 8.16
C ALA A 43 -1.81 5.19 7.54
N MET A 44 -0.79 4.63 8.17
CA MET A 44 0.56 4.64 7.63
C MET A 44 0.64 3.91 6.30
N PHE A 45 0.08 2.71 6.23
CA PHE A 45 0.07 1.94 4.99
C PHE A 45 -0.67 2.68 3.87
N THR A 46 -1.87 3.18 4.13
CA THR A 46 -2.66 3.85 3.10
C THR A 46 -1.98 5.12 2.60
N THR A 47 -1.35 5.88 3.47
CA THR A 47 -0.60 7.07 3.07
C THR A 47 0.58 6.70 2.18
N HIS A 48 1.38 5.70 2.59
CA HIS A 48 2.53 5.25 1.79
C HIS A 48 2.10 4.74 0.41
N LEU A 49 1.01 3.97 0.36
CA LEU A 49 0.52 3.43 -0.91
C LEU A 49 0.03 4.54 -1.83
N ALA A 50 -0.74 5.49 -1.31
CA ALA A 50 -1.24 6.62 -2.11
C ALA A 50 -0.08 7.43 -2.70
N MET A 51 0.94 7.70 -1.91
CA MET A 51 2.11 8.46 -2.37
C MET A 51 2.93 7.66 -3.39
N ALA A 52 3.03 6.34 -3.21
CA ALA A 52 3.72 5.48 -4.17
C ALA A 52 3.02 5.51 -5.53
N LEU A 53 1.70 5.46 -5.54
CA LEU A 53 0.93 5.53 -6.80
C LEU A 53 1.17 6.83 -7.53
N GLU A 54 1.23 7.96 -6.81
CA GLU A 54 1.52 9.25 -7.44
C GLU A 54 2.93 9.30 -8.01
N ARG A 55 3.92 8.73 -7.30
CA ARG A 55 5.29 8.65 -7.83
C ARG A 55 5.33 7.85 -9.13
N ILE A 56 4.65 6.71 -9.16
CA ILE A 56 4.59 5.86 -10.37
C ILE A 56 3.95 6.63 -11.52
N LYS A 57 2.86 7.33 -11.27
CA LYS A 57 2.18 8.12 -12.30
C LYS A 57 3.07 9.22 -12.88
N LYS A 58 3.95 9.79 -12.06
CA LYS A 58 4.89 10.83 -12.50
C LYS A 58 6.12 10.26 -13.18
N GLY A 59 6.25 8.94 -13.23
CA GLY A 59 7.42 8.30 -13.82
C GLY A 59 8.66 8.34 -12.94
N GLU A 60 8.51 8.65 -11.66
CA GLU A 60 9.63 8.65 -10.73
C GLU A 60 10.02 7.21 -10.40
N ILE A 61 11.31 6.95 -10.38
CA ILE A 61 11.85 5.61 -10.13
C ILE A 61 12.39 5.55 -8.71
N VAL A 62 11.98 4.53 -7.96
CA VAL A 62 12.56 4.23 -6.64
C VAL A 62 13.51 3.06 -6.78
N GLU A 63 14.59 3.11 -6.01
CA GLU A 63 15.50 1.98 -5.96
C GLU A 63 14.84 0.79 -5.28
N ALA A 64 15.20 -0.42 -5.70
CA ALA A 64 14.73 -1.63 -5.05
C ALA A 64 15.24 -1.66 -3.60
N LEU A 65 14.53 -2.42 -2.74
CA LEU A 65 14.97 -2.64 -1.38
C LEU A 65 16.36 -3.25 -1.36
N ASP A 66 17.16 -2.86 -0.36
CA ASP A 66 18.43 -3.52 -0.08
C ASP A 66 18.20 -5.04 0.04
N ALA A 67 19.10 -5.82 -0.52
CA ALA A 67 18.94 -7.28 -0.58
C ALA A 67 18.80 -7.91 0.82
N GLU A 68 19.51 -7.38 1.81
CA GLU A 68 19.43 -7.90 3.19
C GLU A 68 18.06 -7.59 3.80
N ILE A 69 17.55 -6.38 3.55
CA ILE A 69 16.22 -5.97 4.05
C ILE A 69 15.14 -6.81 3.37
N PHE A 70 15.24 -7.01 2.06
CA PHE A 70 14.25 -7.80 1.36
C PHE A 70 14.28 -9.28 1.78
N ALA A 71 15.48 -9.82 2.09
CA ALA A 71 15.59 -11.17 2.63
C ALA A 71 14.82 -11.31 3.96
N GLU A 72 14.89 -10.30 4.82
CA GLU A 72 14.12 -10.29 6.07
C GLU A 72 12.62 -10.24 5.81
N VAL A 73 12.19 -9.47 4.82
CA VAL A 73 10.77 -9.40 4.43
C VAL A 73 10.28 -10.78 3.97
N LEU A 74 11.08 -11.47 3.15
CA LEU A 74 10.72 -12.80 2.64
C LEU A 74 10.57 -13.83 3.77
N GLU A 75 11.32 -13.66 4.86
CA GLU A 75 11.27 -14.57 6.00
C GLU A 75 10.19 -14.22 7.01
N ALA A 76 9.55 -13.07 6.89
CA ALA A 76 8.51 -12.64 7.82
C ALA A 76 7.31 -13.60 7.77
N PRO A 77 6.75 -13.99 8.93
CA PRO A 77 5.58 -14.87 8.95
C PRO A 77 4.39 -14.30 8.18
N GLU A 78 4.29 -12.97 8.10
CA GLU A 78 3.21 -12.27 7.41
C GLU A 78 3.39 -12.21 5.90
N TYR A 79 4.56 -12.60 5.37
CA TYR A 79 4.86 -12.41 3.94
C TYR A 79 3.87 -13.11 3.01
N PRO A 80 3.47 -14.37 3.22
CA PRO A 80 2.49 -15.02 2.34
C PRO A 80 1.17 -14.27 2.28
N MET A 81 0.67 -13.78 3.41
CA MET A 81 -0.56 -12.98 3.45
C MET A 81 -0.36 -11.63 2.78
N ALA A 82 0.81 -11.02 2.98
CA ALA A 82 1.13 -9.74 2.36
C ALA A 82 1.14 -9.84 0.84
N VAL A 83 1.70 -10.91 0.30
CA VAL A 83 1.72 -11.14 -1.15
C VAL A 83 0.31 -11.34 -1.69
N GLN A 84 -0.51 -12.14 -1.02
CA GLN A 84 -1.90 -12.36 -1.43
C GLN A 84 -2.68 -11.05 -1.44
N PHE A 85 -2.53 -10.25 -0.40
CA PHE A 85 -3.19 -8.94 -0.30
C PHE A 85 -2.72 -8.02 -1.43
N ARG A 86 -1.41 -7.95 -1.66
CA ARG A 86 -0.83 -7.13 -2.72
C ARG A 86 -1.36 -7.53 -4.09
N GLU A 87 -1.35 -8.82 -4.42
CA GLU A 87 -1.81 -9.30 -5.72
C GLU A 87 -3.30 -9.02 -5.94
N LYS A 88 -4.10 -9.20 -4.91
CA LYS A 88 -5.53 -8.87 -4.96
C LYS A 88 -5.73 -7.38 -5.24
N MET A 89 -4.98 -6.54 -4.52
CA MET A 89 -5.03 -5.09 -4.67
C MET A 89 -4.57 -4.64 -6.05
N LEU A 90 -3.46 -5.20 -6.54
CA LEU A 90 -2.91 -4.81 -7.84
C LEU A 90 -3.80 -5.24 -9.01
N SER A 91 -4.68 -6.22 -8.80
CA SER A 91 -5.59 -6.67 -9.87
C SER A 91 -6.57 -5.58 -10.32
N PHE A 92 -6.82 -4.57 -9.49
CA PHE A 92 -7.67 -3.44 -9.87
C PHE A 92 -6.95 -2.09 -9.77
N CYS A 93 -5.63 -2.10 -9.76
CA CYS A 93 -4.82 -0.89 -9.65
C CYS A 93 -4.81 -0.14 -10.99
N PRO A 94 -4.98 1.20 -10.99
CA PRO A 94 -5.00 1.98 -12.23
C PRO A 94 -3.64 2.16 -12.88
N VAL A 95 -2.55 1.82 -12.19
CA VAL A 95 -1.18 1.94 -12.70
C VAL A 95 -0.45 0.62 -12.56
N GLU A 96 0.55 0.42 -13.41
CA GLU A 96 1.38 -0.78 -13.36
C GLU A 96 2.52 -0.57 -12.36
N PHE A 97 2.64 -1.48 -11.39
CA PHE A 97 3.67 -1.38 -10.34
C PHE A 97 5.00 -1.93 -10.84
N PRO A 98 6.07 -1.11 -10.81
CA PRO A 98 7.43 -1.64 -11.00
C PRO A 98 7.80 -2.60 -9.87
N GLU A 99 8.72 -3.51 -10.15
CA GLU A 99 9.16 -4.49 -9.16
C GLU A 99 9.68 -3.85 -7.87
N SER A 100 10.41 -2.74 -7.97
CA SER A 100 10.92 -2.04 -6.80
C SER A 100 9.80 -1.54 -5.89
N GLU A 101 8.75 -0.98 -6.47
CA GLU A 101 7.59 -0.51 -5.71
C GLU A 101 6.80 -1.68 -5.13
N ALA A 102 6.70 -2.80 -5.88
CA ALA A 102 6.02 -4.00 -5.39
C ALA A 102 6.72 -4.57 -4.14
N GLN A 103 8.06 -4.53 -4.10
CA GLN A 103 8.82 -4.95 -2.93
C GLN A 103 8.56 -4.05 -1.72
N PHE A 104 8.55 -2.73 -1.92
CA PHE A 104 8.26 -1.77 -0.86
C PHE A 104 6.85 -1.98 -0.30
N ILE A 105 5.87 -2.18 -1.18
CA ILE A 105 4.49 -2.38 -0.74
C ILE A 105 4.35 -3.67 0.05
N ALA A 106 5.00 -4.75 -0.36
CA ALA A 106 5.00 -6.00 0.40
C ALA A 106 5.57 -5.79 1.80
N MET A 107 6.66 -5.03 1.93
CA MET A 107 7.24 -4.69 3.21
C MET A 107 6.26 -3.91 4.09
N HIS A 108 5.61 -2.90 3.53
CA HIS A 108 4.64 -2.09 4.28
C HIS A 108 3.45 -2.91 4.74
N ILE A 109 2.96 -3.83 3.89
CA ILE A 109 1.86 -4.72 4.28
C ILE A 109 2.30 -5.64 5.41
N CYS A 110 3.50 -6.23 5.32
CA CYS A 110 4.04 -7.06 6.40
C CYS A 110 4.08 -6.28 7.72
N ASN A 111 4.58 -5.05 7.69
CA ASN A 111 4.67 -4.22 8.89
C ASN A 111 3.28 -3.92 9.46
N MET A 112 2.31 -3.64 8.61
CA MET A 112 0.94 -3.39 9.04
C MET A 112 0.34 -4.63 9.70
N LEU A 113 0.51 -5.80 9.10
CA LEU A 113 -0.03 -7.05 9.64
C LEU A 113 0.66 -7.46 10.93
N ALA A 114 1.96 -7.20 11.04
CA ALA A 114 2.73 -7.54 12.25
C ALA A 114 2.39 -6.61 13.43
N ALA A 115 1.83 -5.45 13.17
CA ALA A 115 1.52 -4.43 14.19
C ALA A 115 0.15 -4.64 14.86
N GLN A 116 -0.50 -5.75 14.59
CA GLN A 116 -1.82 -6.04 15.18
C GLN A 116 -1.77 -6.24 16.69
#